data_7f50a201b7e939c469a249c5f5ae5cde
#
_entry.id   7f50a201b7e939c469a249c5f5ae5cde
#
_cell.length_a   1.000
_cell.length_b   1.000
_cell.length_c   1.000
_cell.angle_alpha   90.00
_cell.angle_beta   90.00
_cell.angle_gamma   90.00
#
_symmetry.space_group_name_H-M   'P 1'
#
loop_
_entity.id
_entity.type
_entity.pdbx_description
1 polymer ?
#
loop_
_entity_poly.entity_id
_entity_poly.type
_entity_poly.pdbx_seq_one_letter_code
_entity_poly.pdbx_strand_id
1 'polypeptide(L)'
;MGDFSLELNEDQTQIQKWVHDFAEHTVRPVAAEWDEREETPWPVIEEAAQCGLYSLDFIANAWADPTGLMLPITMEEMSWGDAGICLAIFGTTLGVVGIYANGTPEQVMEWVPQCFGTPDKIQLAAFAVSEPDAGSDVSSLRTRAVYDQATDEWVLNGTKTWITNGGIADIHVVVASVDPSLGSRGQASFVIPPKTAGLAQGQKFKKMGIRASHTAEVVL
;
A
#
# COMPACT_ATOMS: atom_id res chain seq x y z
N MET A 1 20.83 28.20 -3.67
CA MET A 1 20.02 27.45 -2.70
C MET A 1 18.84 28.36 -2.41
N GLY A 2 17.62 27.97 -2.80
CA GLY A 2 16.43 28.70 -2.38
C GLY A 2 16.27 28.57 -0.87
N ASP A 3 15.74 29.61 -0.22
CA ASP A 3 15.40 29.54 1.19
C ASP A 3 14.34 28.46 1.38
N PHE A 4 14.52 27.62 2.41
CA PHE A 4 13.52 26.62 2.80
C PHE A 4 12.26 27.34 3.28
N SER A 5 11.12 27.02 2.69
CA SER A 5 9.81 27.54 3.08
C SER A 5 8.80 26.41 3.16
N LEU A 6 7.91 26.49 4.16
CA LEU A 6 6.71 25.66 4.30
C LEU A 6 5.45 26.40 3.84
N GLU A 7 5.59 27.59 3.24
CA GLU A 7 4.46 28.29 2.65
C GLU A 7 3.94 27.50 1.45
N LEU A 8 2.64 27.22 1.46
CA LEU A 8 1.97 26.48 0.40
C LEU A 8 1.80 27.38 -0.83
N ASN A 9 2.06 26.84 -2.01
CA ASN A 9 1.69 27.46 -3.26
C ASN A 9 0.18 27.33 -3.54
N GLU A 10 -0.31 27.91 -4.64
CA GLU A 10 -1.73 27.90 -4.99
C GLU A 10 -2.26 26.47 -5.20
N ASP A 11 -1.52 25.61 -5.90
CA ASP A 11 -1.93 24.23 -6.19
C ASP A 11 -2.01 23.41 -4.89
N GLN A 12 -1.02 23.54 -4.00
CA GLN A 12 -1.00 22.90 -2.71
C GLN A 12 -2.15 23.35 -1.81
N THR A 13 -2.46 24.65 -1.82
CA THR A 13 -3.59 25.20 -1.07
C THR A 13 -4.93 24.69 -1.62
N GLN A 14 -5.06 24.54 -2.94
CA GLN A 14 -6.26 23.97 -3.55
C GLN A 14 -6.43 22.48 -3.20
N ILE A 15 -5.35 21.69 -3.28
CA ILE A 15 -5.36 20.28 -2.90
C ILE A 15 -5.69 20.14 -1.42
N GLN A 16 -5.07 20.93 -0.55
CA GLN A 16 -5.36 20.92 0.88
C GLN A 16 -6.86 21.11 1.15
N LYS A 17 -7.44 22.14 0.56
CA LYS A 17 -8.87 22.42 0.72
C LYS A 17 -9.74 21.31 0.18
N TRP A 18 -9.46 20.80 -1.02
CA TRP A 18 -10.25 19.74 -1.64
C TRP A 18 -10.19 18.44 -0.83
N VAL A 19 -9.02 18.07 -0.33
CA VAL A 19 -8.85 16.87 0.50
C VAL A 19 -9.52 17.05 1.86
N HIS A 20 -9.42 18.26 2.45
CA HIS A 20 -10.10 18.58 3.69
C HIS A 20 -11.62 18.47 3.55
N ASP A 21 -12.20 19.03 2.48
CA ASP A 21 -13.62 18.94 2.20
C ASP A 21 -14.08 17.48 2.06
N PHE A 22 -13.29 16.62 1.39
CA PHE A 22 -13.56 15.19 1.33
C PHE A 22 -13.47 14.52 2.72
N ALA A 23 -12.44 14.84 3.49
CA ALA A 23 -12.25 14.30 4.83
C ALA A 23 -13.40 14.71 5.78
N GLU A 24 -13.84 15.96 5.70
CA GLU A 24 -14.93 16.49 6.55
C GLU A 24 -16.30 15.87 6.21
N HIS A 25 -16.63 15.73 4.93
CA HIS A 25 -17.96 15.36 4.49
C HIS A 25 -18.12 13.84 4.26
N THR A 26 -17.05 13.14 3.87
CA THR A 26 -17.12 11.72 3.52
C THR A 26 -16.46 10.82 4.57
N VAL A 27 -15.31 11.21 5.12
CA VAL A 27 -14.54 10.36 6.03
C VAL A 27 -15.03 10.49 7.47
N ARG A 28 -15.01 11.71 8.01
CA ARG A 28 -15.27 11.98 9.43
C ARG A 28 -16.63 11.54 9.94
N PRO A 29 -17.74 11.67 9.17
CA PRO A 29 -19.07 11.25 9.63
C PRO A 29 -19.19 9.74 9.88
N VAL A 30 -18.37 8.92 9.21
CA VAL A 30 -18.43 7.46 9.27
C VAL A 30 -17.21 6.82 9.99
N ALA A 31 -16.26 7.64 10.42
CA ALA A 31 -15.01 7.19 11.03
C ALA A 31 -15.22 6.25 12.22
N ALA A 32 -16.07 6.64 13.18
CA ALA A 32 -16.35 5.84 14.37
C ALA A 32 -16.98 4.48 14.03
N GLU A 33 -17.90 4.45 13.06
CA GLU A 33 -18.54 3.23 12.60
C GLU A 33 -17.53 2.24 12.03
N TRP A 34 -16.68 2.68 11.09
CA TRP A 34 -15.70 1.81 10.45
C TRP A 34 -14.59 1.36 11.40
N ASP A 35 -14.19 2.21 12.35
CA ASP A 35 -13.27 1.81 13.40
C ASP A 35 -13.88 0.73 14.31
N GLU A 36 -15.14 0.86 14.72
CA GLU A 36 -15.84 -0.14 15.54
C GLU A 36 -16.04 -1.48 14.81
N ARG A 37 -16.38 -1.43 13.52
CA ARG A 37 -16.56 -2.63 12.68
C ARG A 37 -15.25 -3.37 12.41
N GLU A 38 -14.11 -2.70 12.48
CA GLU A 38 -12.79 -3.25 12.11
C GLU A 38 -12.79 -3.81 10.66
N GLU A 39 -13.50 -3.20 9.75
CA GLU A 39 -13.65 -3.63 8.36
C GLU A 39 -13.08 -2.60 7.39
N THR A 40 -12.74 -3.04 6.18
CA THR A 40 -12.32 -2.15 5.10
C THR A 40 -13.48 -1.27 4.66
N PRO A 41 -13.33 0.07 4.64
CA PRO A 41 -14.41 1.02 4.35
C PRO A 41 -14.64 1.16 2.83
N TRP A 42 -15.05 0.07 2.17
CA TRP A 42 -15.22 0.03 0.71
C TRP A 42 -16.02 1.20 0.13
N PRO A 43 -17.18 1.61 0.70
CA PRO A 43 -17.94 2.74 0.16
C PRO A 43 -17.14 4.05 0.14
N VAL A 44 -16.26 4.26 1.15
CA VAL A 44 -15.41 5.47 1.22
C VAL A 44 -14.28 5.40 0.19
N ILE A 45 -13.69 4.20 -0.03
CA ILE A 45 -12.68 3.99 -1.06
C ILE A 45 -13.29 4.17 -2.46
N GLU A 46 -14.52 3.68 -2.67
CA GLU A 46 -15.27 3.89 -3.92
C GLU A 46 -15.51 5.37 -4.20
N GLU A 47 -15.94 6.13 -3.21
CA GLU A 47 -16.14 7.58 -3.33
C GLU A 47 -14.83 8.32 -3.60
N ALA A 48 -13.73 7.91 -2.93
CA ALA A 48 -12.39 8.43 -3.19
C ALA A 48 -11.93 8.13 -4.63
N ALA A 49 -12.28 6.96 -5.18
CA ALA A 49 -11.96 6.60 -6.55
C ALA A 49 -12.79 7.42 -7.56
N GLN A 50 -14.09 7.61 -7.29
CA GLN A 50 -14.97 8.40 -8.17
C GLN A 50 -14.56 9.88 -8.24
N CYS A 51 -14.07 10.47 -7.15
CA CYS A 51 -13.56 11.84 -7.17
C CYS A 51 -12.09 11.96 -7.62
N GLY A 52 -11.39 10.84 -7.88
CA GLY A 52 -10.01 10.81 -8.36
C GLY A 52 -8.94 10.81 -7.28
N LEU A 53 -9.30 10.84 -5.99
CA LEU A 53 -8.36 10.79 -4.87
C LEU A 53 -7.67 9.42 -4.76
N TYR A 54 -8.44 8.33 -4.96
CA TYR A 54 -7.89 6.98 -5.09
C TYR A 54 -7.57 6.70 -6.56
N SER A 55 -6.43 7.17 -7.03
CA SER A 55 -5.99 6.96 -8.41
C SER A 55 -4.47 7.01 -8.54
N LEU A 56 -3.96 6.32 -9.57
CA LEU A 56 -2.55 6.41 -9.92
C LEU A 56 -2.14 7.84 -10.32
N ASP A 57 -3.01 8.54 -11.06
CA ASP A 57 -2.73 9.90 -11.52
C ASP A 57 -2.57 10.87 -10.34
N PHE A 58 -3.41 10.76 -9.31
CA PHE A 58 -3.28 11.58 -8.11
C PHE A 58 -1.93 11.35 -7.42
N ILE A 59 -1.57 10.08 -7.21
CA ILE A 59 -0.31 9.72 -6.54
C ILE A 59 0.90 10.12 -7.38
N ALA A 60 0.86 9.93 -8.69
CA ALA A 60 1.94 10.34 -9.60
C ALA A 60 2.15 11.86 -9.57
N ASN A 61 1.08 12.64 -9.57
CA ASN A 61 1.14 14.10 -9.45
C ASN A 61 1.69 14.54 -8.08
N ALA A 62 1.27 13.88 -7.00
CA ALA A 62 1.78 14.17 -5.65
C ALA A 62 3.28 13.85 -5.51
N TRP A 63 3.77 12.81 -6.16
CA TRP A 63 5.20 12.48 -6.18
C TRP A 63 6.02 13.38 -7.12
N ALA A 64 5.39 13.94 -8.16
CA ALA A 64 6.03 14.88 -9.07
C ALA A 64 6.18 16.30 -8.48
N ASP A 65 5.54 16.60 -7.35
CA ASP A 65 5.69 17.88 -6.66
C ASP A 65 7.15 18.08 -6.21
N PRO A 66 7.87 19.08 -6.77
CA PRO A 66 9.28 19.29 -6.48
C PRO A 66 9.56 19.74 -5.03
N THR A 67 8.54 20.22 -4.33
CA THR A 67 8.65 20.60 -2.91
C THR A 67 8.51 19.39 -1.98
N GLY A 68 7.90 18.29 -2.46
CA GLY A 68 7.58 17.12 -1.68
C GLY A 68 6.47 17.31 -0.64
N LEU A 69 5.72 18.42 -0.68
CA LEU A 69 4.69 18.75 0.31
C LEU A 69 3.29 18.22 -0.05
N MET A 70 3.01 17.96 -1.32
CA MET A 70 1.67 17.55 -1.77
C MET A 70 1.16 16.30 -1.05
N LEU A 71 1.98 15.26 -0.96
CA LEU A 71 1.59 14.01 -0.28
C LEU A 71 1.46 14.18 1.24
N PRO A 72 2.40 14.80 1.98
CA PRO A 72 2.22 15.13 3.40
C PRO A 72 0.94 15.91 3.70
N ILE A 73 0.63 16.96 2.92
CA ILE A 73 -0.61 17.75 3.06
C ILE A 73 -1.84 16.85 2.91
N THR A 74 -1.87 16.03 1.86
CA THR A 74 -2.96 15.08 1.62
C THR A 74 -3.14 14.12 2.80
N MET A 75 -2.05 13.53 3.30
CA MET A 75 -2.09 12.59 4.41
C MET A 75 -2.50 13.25 5.72
N GLU A 76 -2.10 14.51 5.96
CA GLU A 76 -2.49 15.29 7.13
C GLU A 76 -4.00 15.54 7.14
N GLU A 77 -4.56 16.07 6.05
CA GLU A 77 -5.99 16.38 5.94
C GLU A 77 -6.86 15.12 5.98
N MET A 78 -6.46 14.06 5.32
CA MET A 78 -7.17 12.78 5.39
C MET A 78 -7.15 12.18 6.81
N SER A 79 -5.98 12.26 7.49
CA SER A 79 -5.83 11.74 8.85
C SER A 79 -6.58 12.59 9.88
N TRP A 80 -6.80 13.89 9.61
CA TRP A 80 -7.70 14.73 10.38
C TRP A 80 -9.14 14.17 10.35
N GLY A 81 -9.58 13.64 9.21
CA GLY A 81 -10.85 12.91 9.10
C GLY A 81 -10.81 11.61 9.91
N ASP A 82 -9.96 10.69 9.54
CA ASP A 82 -9.66 9.44 10.26
C ASP A 82 -8.39 8.78 9.70
N ALA A 83 -7.44 8.46 10.57
CA ALA A 83 -6.17 7.84 10.17
C ALA A 83 -6.33 6.40 9.66
N GLY A 84 -7.33 5.66 10.13
CA GLY A 84 -7.61 4.29 9.68
C GLY A 84 -8.16 4.26 8.26
N ILE A 85 -9.11 5.13 7.96
CA ILE A 85 -9.67 5.30 6.61
C ILE A 85 -8.63 5.89 5.67
N CYS A 86 -7.84 6.87 6.12
CA CYS A 86 -6.71 7.40 5.36
C CYS A 86 -5.78 6.26 4.91
N LEU A 87 -5.38 5.38 5.85
CA LEU A 87 -4.50 4.25 5.52
C LEU A 87 -5.22 3.19 4.66
N ALA A 88 -6.53 3.00 4.81
CA ALA A 88 -7.29 2.10 3.92
C ALA A 88 -7.28 2.58 2.46
N ILE A 89 -7.35 3.91 2.24
CA ILE A 89 -7.28 4.53 0.91
C ILE A 89 -5.84 4.50 0.36
N PHE A 90 -4.87 5.00 1.12
CA PHE A 90 -3.51 5.18 0.61
C PHE A 90 -2.55 4.00 0.86
N GLY A 91 -2.96 2.99 1.64
CA GLY A 91 -2.14 1.81 1.92
C GLY A 91 -1.72 1.02 0.67
N THR A 92 -2.49 1.12 -0.40
CA THR A 92 -2.14 0.53 -1.71
C THR A 92 -0.83 1.08 -2.29
N THR A 93 -0.45 2.33 -1.96
CA THR A 93 0.78 2.96 -2.42
C THR A 93 2.04 2.26 -1.94
N LEU A 94 1.97 1.50 -0.85
CA LEU A 94 3.08 0.69 -0.36
C LEU A 94 3.49 -0.39 -1.38
N GLY A 95 2.51 -1.05 -2.01
CA GLY A 95 2.75 -2.00 -3.10
C GLY A 95 3.32 -1.31 -4.34
N VAL A 96 2.78 -0.14 -4.69
CA VAL A 96 3.27 0.67 -5.82
C VAL A 96 4.75 1.03 -5.64
N VAL A 97 5.13 1.54 -4.46
CA VAL A 97 6.54 1.88 -4.16
C VAL A 97 7.42 0.65 -4.24
N GLY A 98 6.94 -0.52 -3.77
CA GLY A 98 7.68 -1.78 -3.84
C GLY A 98 8.01 -2.21 -5.27
N ILE A 99 7.13 -1.89 -6.24
CA ILE A 99 7.36 -2.14 -7.67
C ILE A 99 8.23 -1.03 -8.27
N TYR A 100 7.86 0.23 -8.04
CA TYR A 100 8.48 1.40 -8.68
C TYR A 100 9.96 1.56 -8.32
N ALA A 101 10.34 1.22 -7.08
CA ALA A 101 11.70 1.42 -6.59
C ALA A 101 12.77 0.60 -7.32
N ASN A 102 12.42 -0.62 -7.81
CA ASN A 102 13.39 -1.54 -8.39
C ASN A 102 12.87 -2.30 -9.63
N GLY A 103 11.64 -2.05 -10.06
CA GLY A 103 11.07 -2.66 -11.25
C GLY A 103 11.67 -2.09 -12.53
N THR A 104 11.72 -2.90 -13.60
CA THR A 104 12.03 -2.39 -14.93
C THR A 104 10.88 -1.48 -15.42
N PRO A 105 11.11 -0.60 -16.40
CA PRO A 105 10.04 0.22 -16.98
C PRO A 105 8.83 -0.62 -17.43
N GLU A 106 9.07 -1.79 -18.00
CA GLU A 106 8.03 -2.71 -18.47
C GLU A 106 7.20 -3.25 -17.28
N GLN A 107 7.86 -3.67 -16.19
CA GLN A 107 7.21 -4.14 -14.97
C GLN A 107 6.39 -3.03 -14.31
N VAL A 108 6.93 -1.80 -14.26
CA VAL A 108 6.21 -0.65 -13.72
C VAL A 108 4.96 -0.36 -14.56
N MET A 109 5.07 -0.32 -15.89
CA MET A 109 3.93 -0.08 -16.78
C MET A 109 2.87 -1.19 -16.71
N GLU A 110 3.27 -2.43 -16.49
CA GLU A 110 2.37 -3.57 -16.38
C GLU A 110 1.63 -3.61 -15.04
N TRP A 111 2.36 -3.46 -13.92
CA TRP A 111 1.82 -3.80 -12.60
C TRP A 111 1.32 -2.61 -11.80
N VAL A 112 1.91 -1.42 -11.94
CA VAL A 112 1.52 -0.25 -11.13
C VAL A 112 0.05 0.18 -11.38
N PRO A 113 -0.46 0.23 -12.62
CA PRO A 113 -1.89 0.51 -12.85
C PRO A 113 -2.83 -0.51 -12.19
N GLN A 114 -2.43 -1.78 -12.12
CA GLN A 114 -3.22 -2.84 -11.49
C GLN A 114 -3.30 -2.72 -9.96
N CYS A 115 -2.46 -1.90 -9.33
CA CYS A 115 -2.53 -1.64 -7.90
C CYS A 115 -3.73 -0.78 -7.49
N PHE A 116 -4.31 -0.02 -8.41
CA PHE A 116 -5.46 0.86 -8.18
C PHE A 116 -6.73 0.35 -8.87
N GLY A 117 -6.58 -0.26 -10.03
CA GLY A 117 -7.70 -0.61 -10.90
C GLY A 117 -8.33 0.61 -11.55
N THR A 118 -9.66 0.63 -11.59
CA THR A 118 -10.47 1.74 -12.14
C THR A 118 -11.56 2.12 -11.13
N PRO A 119 -12.20 3.31 -11.26
CA PRO A 119 -13.32 3.68 -10.39
C PRO A 119 -14.47 2.67 -10.34
N ASP A 120 -14.70 1.93 -11.45
CA ASP A 120 -15.73 0.90 -11.53
C ASP A 120 -15.25 -0.47 -11.02
N LYS A 121 -13.94 -0.64 -10.87
CA LYS A 121 -13.32 -1.87 -10.40
C LYS A 121 -12.05 -1.55 -9.60
N ILE A 122 -12.25 -1.19 -8.36
CA ILE A 122 -11.16 -0.89 -7.43
C ILE A 122 -10.32 -2.15 -7.21
N GLN A 123 -9.01 -1.98 -7.23
CA GLN A 123 -8.02 -2.98 -6.86
C GLN A 123 -7.14 -2.44 -5.76
N LEU A 124 -6.64 -3.33 -4.90
CA LEU A 124 -5.73 -3.00 -3.81
C LEU A 124 -4.37 -3.63 -4.05
N ALA A 125 -3.34 -2.99 -3.51
CA ALA A 125 -2.01 -3.59 -3.42
C ALA A 125 -1.55 -3.70 -1.96
N ALA A 126 -0.64 -4.66 -1.74
CA ALA A 126 0.00 -4.89 -0.46
C ALA A 126 1.51 -5.01 -0.63
N PHE A 127 2.29 -4.48 0.33
CA PHE A 127 3.73 -4.68 0.44
C PHE A 127 4.04 -5.58 1.63
N ALA A 128 4.54 -6.78 1.35
CA ALA A 128 4.72 -7.83 2.33
C ALA A 128 6.23 -8.10 2.59
N VAL A 129 6.81 -7.38 3.52
CA VAL A 129 8.21 -7.53 3.93
C VAL A 129 8.34 -8.14 5.31
N SER A 130 7.63 -7.63 6.33
CA SER A 130 7.76 -8.03 7.73
C SER A 130 7.36 -9.49 7.96
N GLU A 131 8.06 -10.13 8.87
CA GLU A 131 7.80 -11.50 9.34
C GLU A 131 7.69 -11.53 10.87
N PRO A 132 7.17 -12.59 11.50
CA PRO A 132 7.07 -12.66 12.95
C PRO A 132 8.39 -12.39 13.69
N ASP A 133 9.52 -12.81 13.11
CA ASP A 133 10.85 -12.66 13.69
C ASP A 133 11.73 -11.58 12.99
N ALA A 134 11.19 -10.88 11.98
CA ALA A 134 11.93 -9.88 11.19
C ALA A 134 11.05 -8.66 10.89
N GLY A 135 11.14 -7.66 11.74
CA GLY A 135 10.47 -6.36 11.58
C GLY A 135 11.48 -5.28 11.21
N SER A 136 12.08 -4.60 12.21
CA SER A 136 13.13 -3.60 11.96
C SER A 136 14.40 -4.20 11.34
N ASP A 137 14.73 -5.44 11.69
CA ASP A 137 15.79 -6.20 11.03
C ASP A 137 15.25 -7.06 9.88
N VAL A 138 14.93 -6.42 8.76
CA VAL A 138 14.51 -7.11 7.52
C VAL A 138 15.63 -7.90 6.84
N SER A 139 16.87 -7.81 7.34
CA SER A 139 17.97 -8.66 6.84
C SER A 139 17.81 -10.12 7.26
N SER A 140 17.02 -10.38 8.31
CA SER A 140 16.78 -11.70 8.91
C SER A 140 15.54 -12.41 8.35
N LEU A 141 15.05 -12.04 7.17
CA LEU A 141 13.89 -12.67 6.53
C LEU A 141 14.09 -14.18 6.31
N ARG A 142 13.05 -14.95 6.62
CA ARG A 142 13.03 -16.42 6.47
C ARG A 142 12.20 -16.89 5.28
N THR A 143 11.28 -16.05 4.74
CA THR A 143 10.57 -16.36 3.51
C THR A 143 11.56 -16.63 2.40
N ARG A 144 11.39 -17.77 1.71
CA ARG A 144 12.26 -18.23 0.64
C ARG A 144 11.58 -18.11 -0.69
N ALA A 145 12.39 -17.78 -1.71
CA ALA A 145 12.04 -17.92 -3.10
C ALA A 145 13.05 -18.88 -3.76
N VAL A 146 12.56 -19.96 -4.33
CA VAL A 146 13.37 -20.98 -5.01
C VAL A 146 12.91 -21.04 -6.46
N TYR A 147 13.85 -20.92 -7.38
CA TYR A 147 13.58 -21.02 -8.81
C TYR A 147 13.43 -22.48 -9.22
N ASP A 148 12.29 -22.85 -9.79
CA ASP A 148 12.02 -24.15 -10.38
C ASP A 148 12.28 -24.10 -11.89
N GLN A 149 13.39 -24.73 -12.30
CA GLN A 149 13.79 -24.80 -13.72
C GLN A 149 12.84 -25.61 -14.60
N ALA A 150 12.07 -26.53 -14.01
CA ALA A 150 11.18 -27.38 -14.79
C ALA A 150 9.90 -26.63 -15.23
N THR A 151 9.44 -25.69 -14.40
CA THR A 151 8.23 -24.89 -14.66
C THR A 151 8.54 -23.46 -15.08
N ASP A 152 9.80 -23.02 -15.00
CA ASP A 152 10.24 -21.62 -15.20
C ASP A 152 9.55 -20.65 -14.23
N GLU A 153 9.40 -21.07 -12.97
CA GLU A 153 8.68 -20.33 -11.95
C GLU A 153 9.50 -20.14 -10.66
N TRP A 154 9.18 -19.08 -9.92
CA TRP A 154 9.68 -18.89 -8.57
C TRP A 154 8.64 -19.42 -7.55
N VAL A 155 9.05 -20.34 -6.72
CA VAL A 155 8.22 -20.91 -5.64
C VAL A 155 8.56 -20.19 -4.34
N LEU A 156 7.56 -19.45 -3.78
CA LEU A 156 7.70 -18.69 -2.54
C LEU A 156 7.10 -19.50 -1.38
N ASN A 157 7.83 -19.59 -0.26
CA ASN A 157 7.34 -20.22 0.97
C ASN A 157 7.71 -19.37 2.18
N GLY A 158 6.73 -19.09 3.02
CA GLY A 158 6.91 -18.32 4.26
C GLY A 158 5.62 -17.70 4.77
N THR A 159 5.75 -16.90 5.82
CA THR A 159 4.64 -16.15 6.41
C THR A 159 5.07 -14.71 6.63
N LYS A 160 4.29 -13.78 6.11
CA LYS A 160 4.44 -12.34 6.33
C LYS A 160 3.42 -11.87 7.36
N THR A 161 3.79 -10.89 8.17
CA THR A 161 2.94 -10.41 9.28
C THR A 161 2.81 -8.88 9.24
N TRP A 162 1.73 -8.37 9.83
CA TRP A 162 1.41 -6.94 9.88
C TRP A 162 1.24 -6.29 8.49
N ILE A 163 0.74 -7.04 7.53
CA ILE A 163 0.64 -6.57 6.14
C ILE A 163 -0.66 -5.80 5.95
N THR A 164 -0.53 -4.52 5.61
CA THR A 164 -1.65 -3.69 5.15
C THR A 164 -2.22 -4.29 3.87
N ASN A 165 -3.54 -4.47 3.82
CA ASN A 165 -4.26 -5.16 2.74
C ASN A 165 -3.83 -6.64 2.55
N GLY A 166 -3.12 -7.22 3.52
CA GLY A 166 -2.63 -8.61 3.43
C GLY A 166 -3.77 -9.60 3.21
N GLY A 167 -3.67 -10.40 2.16
CA GLY A 167 -4.65 -11.42 1.80
C GLY A 167 -5.91 -10.91 1.10
N ILE A 168 -6.23 -9.62 1.16
CA ILE A 168 -7.36 -9.01 0.42
C ILE A 168 -6.92 -8.23 -0.83
N ALA A 169 -5.64 -7.87 -0.92
CA ALA A 169 -5.11 -7.15 -2.07
C ALA A 169 -5.14 -8.01 -3.34
N ASP A 170 -5.33 -7.36 -4.48
CA ASP A 170 -5.21 -7.98 -5.80
C ASP A 170 -3.75 -8.22 -6.15
N ILE A 171 -2.88 -7.26 -5.87
CA ILE A 171 -1.44 -7.35 -6.11
C ILE A 171 -0.70 -7.42 -4.76
N HIS A 172 0.11 -8.46 -4.56
CA HIS A 172 1.01 -8.53 -3.42
C HIS A 172 2.47 -8.40 -3.89
N VAL A 173 3.20 -7.46 -3.32
CA VAL A 173 4.64 -7.34 -3.51
C VAL A 173 5.33 -7.97 -2.30
N VAL A 174 5.97 -9.12 -2.50
CA VAL A 174 6.55 -9.93 -1.42
C VAL A 174 8.07 -9.89 -1.52
N VAL A 175 8.72 -9.52 -0.42
CA VAL A 175 10.18 -9.63 -0.31
C VAL A 175 10.55 -11.01 0.23
N ALA A 176 11.39 -11.74 -0.50
CA ALA A 176 11.84 -13.07 -0.12
C ALA A 176 13.36 -13.25 -0.33
N SER A 177 13.95 -14.17 0.40
CA SER A 177 15.37 -14.52 0.25
C SER A 177 15.55 -15.53 -0.87
N VAL A 178 16.33 -15.16 -1.87
CA VAL A 178 16.79 -16.04 -2.98
C VAL A 178 18.13 -16.70 -2.66
N ASP A 179 18.97 -16.03 -1.86
CA ASP A 179 20.25 -16.56 -1.35
C ASP A 179 20.51 -16.10 0.08
N PRO A 180 20.26 -16.98 1.08
CA PRO A 180 20.46 -16.62 2.48
C PRO A 180 21.91 -16.33 2.88
N SER A 181 22.87 -16.84 2.14
CA SER A 181 24.29 -16.63 2.46
C SER A 181 24.71 -15.16 2.28
N LEU A 182 23.94 -14.39 1.51
CA LEU A 182 24.20 -12.98 1.20
C LEU A 182 23.44 -12.00 2.14
N GLY A 183 22.65 -12.50 3.11
CA GLY A 183 21.81 -11.65 3.98
C GLY A 183 20.86 -10.78 3.17
N SER A 184 20.78 -9.47 3.49
CA SER A 184 19.91 -8.53 2.76
C SER A 184 20.21 -8.40 1.26
N ARG A 185 21.45 -8.65 0.84
CA ARG A 185 21.83 -8.63 -0.59
C ARG A 185 21.32 -9.83 -1.36
N GLY A 186 20.90 -10.89 -0.66
CA GLY A 186 20.29 -12.08 -1.25
C GLY A 186 18.76 -12.04 -1.24
N GLN A 187 18.15 -10.86 -1.10
CA GLN A 187 16.70 -10.66 -1.14
C GLN A 187 16.25 -10.10 -2.48
N ALA A 188 15.03 -10.45 -2.88
CA ALA A 188 14.37 -9.91 -4.05
C ALA A 188 12.89 -9.64 -3.75
N SER A 189 12.30 -8.69 -4.49
CA SER A 189 10.86 -8.41 -4.47
C SER A 189 10.18 -9.16 -5.60
N PHE A 190 9.06 -9.79 -5.29
CA PHE A 190 8.24 -10.56 -6.22
C PHE A 190 6.86 -9.92 -6.31
N VAL A 191 6.41 -9.59 -7.51
CA VAL A 191 5.02 -9.21 -7.76
C VAL A 191 4.20 -10.49 -7.91
N ILE A 192 3.23 -10.67 -7.04
CA ILE A 192 2.32 -11.83 -7.08
C ILE A 192 1.00 -11.37 -7.68
N PRO A 193 0.63 -11.93 -8.86
CA PRO A 193 -0.61 -11.62 -9.56
C PRO A 193 -1.86 -11.98 -8.75
N PRO A 194 -3.02 -11.41 -9.10
CA PRO A 194 -4.29 -11.77 -8.47
C PRO A 194 -4.58 -13.28 -8.61
N LYS A 195 -5.12 -13.86 -7.55
CA LYS A 195 -5.57 -15.28 -7.51
C LYS A 195 -4.45 -16.30 -7.72
N THR A 196 -3.19 -15.93 -7.48
CA THR A 196 -2.09 -16.89 -7.49
C THR A 196 -2.33 -17.99 -6.45
N ALA A 197 -2.26 -19.23 -6.90
CA ALA A 197 -2.42 -20.39 -6.01
C ALA A 197 -1.33 -20.43 -4.92
N GLY A 198 -1.71 -20.78 -3.69
CA GLY A 198 -0.78 -20.86 -2.57
C GLY A 198 -0.60 -19.55 -1.79
N LEU A 199 -1.19 -18.41 -2.22
CA LEU A 199 -1.27 -17.21 -1.40
C LEU A 199 -2.60 -17.21 -0.65
N ALA A 200 -2.54 -17.08 0.69
CA ALA A 200 -3.73 -17.01 1.54
C ALA A 200 -3.56 -15.95 2.63
N GLN A 201 -4.69 -15.39 3.08
CA GLN A 201 -4.74 -14.62 4.30
C GLN A 201 -4.60 -15.56 5.51
N GLY A 202 -3.68 -15.23 6.41
CA GLY A 202 -3.60 -15.86 7.72
C GLY A 202 -4.44 -15.10 8.75
N GLN A 203 -3.88 -14.85 9.93
CA GLN A 203 -4.56 -14.13 11.00
C GLN A 203 -4.79 -12.65 10.62
N LYS A 204 -6.05 -12.20 10.70
CA LYS A 204 -6.36 -10.76 10.72
C LYS A 204 -6.14 -10.23 12.14
N PHE A 205 -5.41 -9.12 12.25
CA PHE A 205 -5.09 -8.55 13.56
C PHE A 205 -6.19 -7.63 14.08
N LYS A 206 -6.53 -7.79 15.36
CA LYS A 206 -7.30 -6.81 16.13
C LYS A 206 -6.35 -5.73 16.65
N LYS A 207 -6.60 -4.49 16.28
CA LYS A 207 -5.70 -3.37 16.59
C LYS A 207 -6.32 -2.43 17.61
N MET A 208 -5.48 -1.66 18.31
CA MET A 208 -5.90 -0.63 19.27
C MET A 208 -6.33 0.68 18.60
N GLY A 209 -5.91 0.91 17.37
CA GLY A 209 -6.26 2.07 16.53
C GLY A 209 -6.02 1.75 15.06
N ILE A 210 -6.39 2.68 14.16
CA ILE A 210 -6.31 2.49 12.70
C ILE A 210 -7.08 1.22 12.27
N ARG A 211 -8.23 0.97 12.91
CA ARG A 211 -8.92 -0.32 12.85
C ARG A 211 -9.68 -0.51 11.53
N ALA A 212 -10.04 0.59 10.86
CA ALA A 212 -10.62 0.57 9.52
C ALA A 212 -9.64 0.13 8.42
N SER A 213 -8.31 0.20 8.68
CA SER A 213 -7.31 -0.34 7.77
C SER A 213 -7.12 -1.83 8.00
N HIS A 214 -7.32 -2.64 6.96
CA HIS A 214 -7.08 -4.09 7.02
C HIS A 214 -5.61 -4.40 7.26
N THR A 215 -5.33 -5.26 8.25
CA THR A 215 -3.96 -5.70 8.56
C THR A 215 -3.99 -7.18 8.90
N ALA A 216 -3.27 -8.00 8.13
CA ALA A 216 -3.27 -9.45 8.33
C ALA A 216 -1.91 -10.10 8.04
N GLU A 217 -1.81 -11.38 8.35
CA GLU A 217 -0.74 -12.24 7.83
C GLU A 217 -1.02 -12.62 6.38
N VAL A 218 0.06 -12.85 5.65
CA VAL A 218 0.06 -13.44 4.30
C VAL A 218 0.86 -14.73 4.36
N VAL A 219 0.21 -15.83 4.06
CA VAL A 219 0.81 -17.18 4.03
C VAL A 219 1.08 -17.57 2.59
N LEU A 220 2.30 -18.06 2.36
CA LEU A 220 2.82 -18.45 1.06
C LEU A 220 3.27 -19.90 1.08
#